data_f1f8537c805c07a5b72b3f59570ce93a
#
_entry.id   f1f8537c805c07a5b72b3f59570ce93a
#
_cell.length_a   1.000
_cell.length_b   1.000
_cell.length_c   1.000
_cell.angle_alpha   90.00
_cell.angle_beta   90.00
_cell.angle_gamma   90.00
#
_symmetry.space_group_name_H-M   'P 1'
#
loop_
_entity.id
_entity.type
_entity.pdbx_description
1 polymer ?
#
loop_
_entity_poly.entity_id
_entity_poly.type
_entity_poly.pdbx_seq_one_letter_code
_entity_poly.pdbx_strand_id
1 'polypeptide(L)'
;MDFFDANVTVGRFRQLTPGMCFGPDELLSDMNRFGIAEALVLDSLSREVHPSSGNARVRRLTEGQPRLHPCFSLLPEREGDMGAPEHVLARMAEAGVRAAKILPAFYSLSLGQWCVGTLLSHLEKQRVPTFIEPNPTFVGGWPPDDTNWDAVVALCRAYPRLPVIVGESRFRSANRMIYRALEACPNLRLELSGLWVHHGIEYICRTFGAERLVFGTKWPVREVGGTIAQVQFADIGDDDKRKIAGDNLRALLQGAFPRRRRTGAVRVTVKPPAGSSLRSRALRGEPPLGEVIIDAHAHLGKTGLYHIADGSPGRVAAEMERLGVLCSIVFGFSGVTGDWTRDNDHIAGAMRRYPGRFHGLILVNPNHPAEMRRELARNEGRGFAGIKLIPHYQGYPEDGPDIRIPVAWANERRLIVLNHGWGPVEHLRRLADDYPEVTFIVGHYTTQYAAIVNTYPNIYQCTCEPLTPRSMEALVTAVDPRKILFGSDVTDLPLPLGMGPILHARIPEDDKKRILGLNALKVLRRLGLAPAVDK
;
A
#
# COMPACT_ATOMS: atom_id res chain seq x y z
N MET A 1 -17.36 4.52 9.59
CA MET A 1 -17.55 4.18 8.17
C MET A 1 -17.86 2.69 8.07
N ASP A 2 -18.79 2.28 7.20
CA ASP A 2 -19.12 0.87 7.01
C ASP A 2 -18.38 0.35 5.78
N PHE A 3 -17.15 -0.15 5.99
CA PHE A 3 -16.33 -0.66 4.91
C PHE A 3 -16.96 -1.88 4.25
N PHE A 4 -16.99 -1.88 2.92
CA PHE A 4 -17.37 -3.02 2.09
C PHE A 4 -16.20 -3.37 1.18
N ASP A 5 -15.52 -4.45 1.52
CA ASP A 5 -14.32 -4.90 0.80
C ASP A 5 -14.69 -5.56 -0.53
N ALA A 6 -14.28 -4.96 -1.62
CA ALA A 6 -14.57 -5.43 -2.97
C ALA A 6 -13.62 -6.53 -3.48
N ASN A 7 -12.54 -6.83 -2.75
CA ASN A 7 -11.49 -7.70 -3.26
C ASN A 7 -10.97 -8.67 -2.20
N VAL A 8 -11.77 -9.70 -1.93
CA VAL A 8 -11.45 -10.75 -0.96
C VAL A 8 -11.44 -12.10 -1.66
N THR A 9 -10.47 -12.94 -1.33
CA THR A 9 -10.41 -14.33 -1.85
C THR A 9 -10.24 -15.31 -0.70
N VAL A 10 -11.16 -16.26 -0.56
CA VAL A 10 -11.06 -17.38 0.39
C VAL A 10 -10.49 -18.61 -0.31
N GLY A 11 -9.90 -19.53 0.48
CA GLY A 11 -9.29 -20.75 -0.04
C GLY A 11 -7.80 -20.65 -0.27
N ARG A 12 -7.14 -21.77 -0.45
CA ARG A 12 -5.69 -21.87 -0.58
C ARG A 12 -5.22 -21.39 -1.95
N PHE A 13 -4.09 -20.71 -1.95
CA PHE A 13 -3.36 -20.28 -3.14
C PHE A 13 -2.18 -21.23 -3.38
N ARG A 14 -1.72 -21.30 -4.64
CA ARG A 14 -0.48 -21.99 -5.02
C ARG A 14 0.73 -21.42 -4.28
N GLN A 15 0.80 -20.10 -4.20
CA GLN A 15 1.84 -19.38 -3.47
C GLN A 15 1.29 -18.94 -2.13
N LEU A 16 1.98 -19.31 -1.05
CA LEU A 16 1.63 -18.94 0.32
C LEU A 16 2.78 -18.17 0.95
N THR A 17 2.44 -17.13 1.68
CA THR A 17 3.40 -16.46 2.58
C THR A 17 3.05 -16.76 4.03
N PRO A 18 4.03 -16.70 4.93
CA PRO A 18 3.75 -16.75 6.36
C PRO A 18 2.70 -15.69 6.76
N GLY A 19 1.77 -16.05 7.61
CA GLY A 19 0.71 -15.15 8.07
C GLY A 19 -0.55 -15.14 7.21
N MET A 20 -0.58 -15.74 6.02
CA MET A 20 -1.80 -15.91 5.23
C MET A 20 -2.79 -16.85 5.93
N CYS A 21 -4.07 -16.43 5.88
CA CYS A 21 -5.22 -17.22 6.29
C CYS A 21 -6.10 -17.49 5.07
N PHE A 22 -6.97 -18.49 5.11
CA PHE A 22 -7.72 -18.85 3.89
C PHE A 22 -9.19 -19.19 4.12
N GLY A 23 -9.61 -19.39 5.36
CA GLY A 23 -10.96 -19.81 5.70
C GLY A 23 -11.92 -18.64 5.84
N PRO A 24 -13.24 -18.90 5.78
CA PRO A 24 -14.24 -17.90 6.02
C PRO A 24 -14.26 -17.39 7.48
N ASP A 25 -13.88 -18.23 8.45
CA ASP A 25 -13.86 -17.85 9.87
C ASP A 25 -12.71 -16.86 10.15
N GLU A 26 -11.53 -17.12 9.56
CA GLU A 26 -10.41 -16.16 9.64
C GLU A 26 -10.74 -14.85 8.93
N LEU A 27 -11.43 -14.91 7.79
CA LEU A 27 -11.92 -13.72 7.11
C LEU A 27 -12.86 -12.91 8.02
N LEU A 28 -13.87 -13.53 8.62
CA LEU A 28 -14.79 -12.86 9.52
C LEU A 28 -14.10 -12.29 10.77
N SER A 29 -13.12 -13.02 11.30
CA SER A 29 -12.26 -12.56 12.40
C SER A 29 -11.47 -11.31 12.01
N ASP A 30 -10.86 -11.31 10.82
CA ASP A 30 -10.12 -10.15 10.32
C ASP A 30 -11.05 -8.98 9.98
N MET A 31 -12.22 -9.23 9.37
CA MET A 31 -13.25 -8.20 9.16
C MET A 31 -13.64 -7.52 10.48
N ASN A 32 -13.86 -8.29 11.55
CA ASN A 32 -14.16 -7.74 12.87
C ASN A 32 -12.99 -6.92 13.43
N ARG A 33 -11.77 -7.40 13.23
CA ARG A 33 -10.58 -6.70 13.69
C ARG A 33 -10.40 -5.34 13.02
N PHE A 34 -10.60 -5.31 11.71
CA PHE A 34 -10.38 -4.13 10.89
C PHE A 34 -11.61 -3.24 10.69
N GLY A 35 -12.76 -3.60 11.27
CA GLY A 35 -14.00 -2.83 11.16
C GLY A 35 -14.64 -2.91 9.76
N ILE A 36 -14.37 -4.00 9.01
CA ILE A 36 -14.99 -4.24 7.70
C ILE A 36 -16.37 -4.84 7.92
N ALA A 37 -17.40 -4.18 7.41
CA ALA A 37 -18.78 -4.60 7.57
C ALA A 37 -19.18 -5.74 6.64
N GLU A 38 -18.81 -5.62 5.37
CA GLU A 38 -19.20 -6.53 4.29
C GLU A 38 -18.00 -6.84 3.39
N ALA A 39 -18.01 -7.99 2.73
CA ALA A 39 -17.00 -8.39 1.75
C ALA A 39 -17.60 -9.04 0.51
N LEU A 40 -17.09 -8.68 -0.66
CA LEU A 40 -17.32 -9.37 -1.93
C LEU A 40 -16.27 -10.46 -2.09
N VAL A 41 -16.69 -11.71 -2.08
CA VAL A 41 -15.81 -12.86 -1.91
C VAL A 41 -15.68 -13.66 -3.19
N LEU A 42 -14.45 -13.94 -3.60
CA LEU A 42 -14.08 -14.93 -4.62
C LEU A 42 -13.52 -16.18 -3.92
N ASP A 43 -13.68 -17.34 -4.50
CA ASP A 43 -12.96 -18.55 -4.06
C ASP A 43 -11.68 -18.76 -4.87
N SER A 44 -10.59 -19.16 -4.21
CA SER A 44 -9.29 -19.38 -4.85
C SER A 44 -9.32 -20.47 -5.94
N LEU A 45 -10.24 -21.45 -5.85
CA LEU A 45 -10.42 -22.44 -6.92
C LEU A 45 -10.78 -21.80 -8.26
N SER A 46 -11.40 -20.60 -8.25
CA SER A 46 -11.63 -19.81 -9.47
C SER A 46 -10.35 -19.39 -10.17
N ARG A 47 -9.21 -19.42 -9.50
CA ARG A 47 -7.88 -19.11 -10.05
C ARG A 47 -7.04 -20.37 -10.22
N GLU A 48 -7.02 -21.20 -9.17
CA GLU A 48 -6.07 -22.32 -9.09
C GLU A 48 -6.55 -23.58 -9.84
N VAL A 49 -7.85 -23.66 -10.14
CA VAL A 49 -8.46 -24.83 -10.78
C VAL A 49 -9.35 -24.43 -11.95
N HIS A 50 -10.58 -23.95 -11.68
CA HIS A 50 -11.54 -23.56 -12.70
C HIS A 50 -12.66 -22.68 -12.11
N PRO A 51 -13.19 -21.66 -12.84
CA PRO A 51 -14.26 -20.80 -12.36
C PRO A 51 -15.50 -21.55 -11.87
N SER A 52 -15.95 -22.59 -12.57
CA SER A 52 -17.13 -23.36 -12.15
C SER A 52 -16.97 -23.97 -10.76
N SER A 53 -15.78 -24.50 -10.43
CA SER A 53 -15.48 -25.06 -9.11
C SER A 53 -15.46 -23.99 -8.03
N GLY A 54 -14.81 -22.85 -8.29
CA GLY A 54 -14.75 -21.73 -7.37
C GLY A 54 -16.11 -21.07 -7.16
N ASN A 55 -16.88 -20.87 -8.22
CA ASN A 55 -18.23 -20.30 -8.15
C ASN A 55 -19.19 -21.17 -7.34
N ALA A 56 -19.13 -22.50 -7.52
CA ALA A 56 -19.93 -23.41 -6.72
C ALA A 56 -19.56 -23.39 -5.23
N ARG A 57 -18.26 -23.27 -4.93
CA ARG A 57 -17.76 -23.25 -3.55
C ARG A 57 -18.06 -21.91 -2.86
N VAL A 58 -17.80 -20.77 -3.49
CA VAL A 58 -18.08 -19.47 -2.90
C VAL A 58 -19.56 -19.28 -2.60
N ARG A 59 -20.45 -19.79 -3.47
CA ARG A 59 -21.90 -19.76 -3.21
C ARG A 59 -22.25 -20.48 -1.90
N ARG A 60 -21.73 -21.69 -1.70
CA ARG A 60 -21.96 -22.45 -0.46
C ARG A 60 -21.36 -21.78 0.78
N LEU A 61 -20.16 -21.20 0.67
CA LEU A 61 -19.48 -20.52 1.77
C LEU A 61 -20.18 -19.24 2.22
N THR A 62 -20.87 -18.56 1.31
CA THR A 62 -21.56 -17.31 1.61
C THR A 62 -23.04 -17.50 1.97
N GLU A 63 -23.58 -18.70 1.80
CA GLU A 63 -24.96 -19.02 2.16
C GLU A 63 -25.19 -18.84 3.66
N GLY A 64 -26.22 -18.08 4.03
CA GLY A 64 -26.52 -17.76 5.42
C GLY A 64 -25.56 -16.76 6.09
N GLN A 65 -24.57 -16.24 5.36
CA GLN A 65 -23.61 -15.25 5.87
C GLN A 65 -23.95 -13.84 5.35
N PRO A 66 -24.68 -13.01 6.09
CA PRO A 66 -25.19 -11.73 5.59
C PRO A 66 -24.10 -10.69 5.28
N ARG A 67 -22.88 -10.91 5.75
CA ARG A 67 -21.72 -10.04 5.53
C ARG A 67 -20.87 -10.44 4.32
N LEU A 68 -21.08 -11.63 3.78
CA LEU A 68 -20.29 -12.19 2.68
C LEU A 68 -21.13 -12.29 1.42
N HIS A 69 -20.71 -11.58 0.37
CA HIS A 69 -21.39 -11.56 -0.91
C HIS A 69 -20.57 -12.32 -1.95
N PRO A 70 -21.16 -13.30 -2.66
CA PRO A 70 -20.42 -14.06 -3.66
C PRO A 70 -20.09 -13.22 -4.90
N CYS A 71 -18.88 -13.35 -5.40
CA CYS A 71 -18.44 -12.88 -6.71
C CYS A 71 -18.11 -14.07 -7.59
N PHE A 72 -18.66 -14.14 -8.80
CA PHE A 72 -18.35 -15.21 -9.73
C PHE A 72 -17.22 -14.83 -10.68
N SER A 73 -16.27 -15.72 -10.86
CA SER A 73 -15.33 -15.63 -11.97
C SER A 73 -15.96 -16.19 -13.23
N LEU A 74 -15.75 -15.50 -14.36
CA LEU A 74 -16.38 -15.86 -15.62
C LEU A 74 -15.34 -16.02 -16.74
N LEU A 75 -15.60 -16.97 -17.63
CA LEU A 75 -14.89 -17.20 -18.89
C LEU A 75 -15.79 -16.87 -20.08
N PRO A 76 -15.22 -16.54 -21.25
CA PRO A 76 -15.95 -16.51 -22.51
C PRO A 76 -16.62 -17.84 -22.80
N GLU A 77 -17.69 -17.79 -23.61
CA GLU A 77 -18.46 -18.97 -23.99
C GLU A 77 -17.59 -20.03 -24.66
N ARG A 78 -17.61 -21.24 -24.11
CA ARG A 78 -17.06 -22.48 -24.69
C ARG A 78 -17.85 -23.68 -24.19
N GLU A 79 -18.07 -24.66 -25.06
CA GLU A 79 -18.59 -25.93 -24.68
C GLU A 79 -17.61 -26.63 -23.71
N GLY A 80 -18.13 -27.19 -22.64
CA GLY A 80 -17.33 -27.85 -21.60
C GLY A 80 -16.79 -26.92 -20.50
N ASP A 81 -16.78 -25.60 -20.70
CA ASP A 81 -16.36 -24.63 -19.67
C ASP A 81 -17.56 -24.17 -18.81
N MET A 82 -18.16 -23.03 -19.10
CA MET A 82 -19.23 -22.45 -18.31
C MET A 82 -20.59 -22.48 -19.00
N GLY A 83 -20.62 -22.75 -20.28
CA GLY A 83 -21.79 -22.67 -21.14
C GLY A 83 -22.13 -21.26 -21.59
N ALA A 84 -23.29 -21.10 -22.19
CA ALA A 84 -23.74 -19.82 -22.76
C ALA A 84 -23.91 -18.74 -21.70
N PRO A 85 -23.49 -17.49 -21.96
CA PRO A 85 -23.54 -16.38 -21.02
C PRO A 85 -24.94 -16.14 -20.42
N GLU A 86 -26.00 -16.32 -21.20
CA GLU A 86 -27.38 -16.16 -20.74
C GLU A 86 -27.71 -17.10 -19.57
N HIS A 87 -27.31 -18.37 -19.68
CA HIS A 87 -27.54 -19.39 -18.67
C HIS A 87 -26.70 -19.11 -17.43
N VAL A 88 -25.44 -18.66 -17.61
CA VAL A 88 -24.57 -18.30 -16.50
C VAL A 88 -25.16 -17.12 -15.73
N LEU A 89 -25.60 -16.07 -16.41
CA LEU A 89 -26.20 -14.89 -15.79
C LEU A 89 -27.54 -15.21 -15.15
N ALA A 90 -28.34 -16.09 -15.72
CA ALA A 90 -29.58 -16.56 -15.10
C ALA A 90 -29.30 -17.24 -13.75
N ARG A 91 -28.32 -18.15 -13.70
CA ARG A 91 -27.88 -18.81 -12.46
C ARG A 91 -27.31 -17.81 -11.44
N MET A 92 -26.53 -16.82 -11.88
CA MET A 92 -26.05 -15.75 -11.00
C MET A 92 -27.22 -15.00 -10.35
N ALA A 93 -28.19 -14.59 -11.15
CA ALA A 93 -29.34 -13.83 -10.68
C ALA A 93 -30.24 -14.65 -9.73
N GLU A 94 -30.40 -15.96 -9.97
CA GLU A 94 -31.14 -16.89 -9.09
C GLU A 94 -30.42 -17.10 -7.75
N ALA A 95 -29.09 -17.20 -7.78
CA ALA A 95 -28.25 -17.35 -6.60
C ALA A 95 -27.97 -16.02 -5.87
N GLY A 96 -28.53 -14.90 -6.32
CA GLY A 96 -28.30 -13.56 -5.72
C GLY A 96 -26.90 -13.00 -5.94
N VAL A 97 -26.12 -13.58 -6.87
CA VAL A 97 -24.75 -13.11 -7.21
C VAL A 97 -24.85 -11.90 -8.11
N ARG A 98 -24.26 -10.78 -7.68
CA ARG A 98 -24.42 -9.48 -8.32
C ARG A 98 -23.14 -8.86 -8.86
N ALA A 99 -22.03 -9.59 -8.83
CA ALA A 99 -20.75 -9.16 -9.37
C ALA A 99 -20.06 -10.29 -10.13
N ALA A 100 -19.32 -9.92 -11.15
CA ALA A 100 -18.49 -10.81 -11.93
C ALA A 100 -17.01 -10.38 -11.87
N LYS A 101 -16.08 -11.34 -11.98
CA LYS A 101 -14.65 -11.09 -12.11
C LYS A 101 -14.10 -11.82 -13.33
N ILE A 102 -13.31 -11.14 -14.13
CA ILE A 102 -12.55 -11.68 -15.26
C ILE A 102 -11.07 -11.63 -14.89
N LEU A 103 -10.37 -12.75 -15.10
CA LEU A 103 -8.98 -12.97 -14.72
C LEU A 103 -8.12 -13.23 -15.98
N PRO A 104 -7.83 -12.20 -16.81
CA PRO A 104 -7.22 -12.41 -18.12
C PRO A 104 -5.89 -13.13 -18.06
N ALA A 105 -4.99 -12.74 -17.14
CA ALA A 105 -3.66 -13.32 -17.03
C ALA A 105 -3.67 -14.81 -16.61
N PHE A 106 -4.67 -15.23 -15.81
CA PHE A 106 -4.79 -16.63 -15.38
C PHE A 106 -5.24 -17.56 -16.49
N TYR A 107 -6.11 -17.07 -17.36
CA TYR A 107 -6.74 -17.86 -18.39
C TYR A 107 -6.27 -17.51 -19.81
N SER A 108 -5.19 -16.73 -19.92
CA SER A 108 -4.64 -16.26 -21.20
C SER A 108 -5.72 -15.64 -22.12
N LEU A 109 -6.59 -14.81 -21.53
CA LEU A 109 -7.67 -14.15 -22.23
C LEU A 109 -7.26 -12.78 -22.76
N SER A 110 -7.64 -12.47 -23.99
CA SER A 110 -7.61 -11.12 -24.48
C SER A 110 -8.84 -10.35 -24.02
N LEU A 111 -8.66 -9.09 -23.58
CA LEU A 111 -9.77 -8.17 -23.33
C LEU A 111 -10.40 -7.62 -24.63
N GLY A 112 -9.90 -8.04 -25.79
CA GLY A 112 -10.45 -7.67 -27.09
C GLY A 112 -11.87 -8.21 -27.30
N GLN A 113 -12.68 -7.43 -28.04
CA GLN A 113 -14.09 -7.76 -28.31
C GLN A 113 -14.27 -9.13 -28.96
N TRP A 114 -13.32 -9.58 -29.78
CA TRP A 114 -13.33 -10.89 -30.42
C TRP A 114 -13.23 -12.06 -29.42
N CYS A 115 -12.67 -11.84 -28.25
CA CYS A 115 -12.47 -12.88 -27.22
C CYS A 115 -13.58 -12.84 -26.16
N VAL A 116 -13.83 -11.68 -25.55
CA VAL A 116 -14.75 -11.54 -24.41
C VAL A 116 -16.07 -10.84 -24.76
N GLY A 117 -16.26 -10.45 -26.03
CA GLY A 117 -17.35 -9.54 -26.43
C GLY A 117 -18.74 -10.07 -26.15
N THR A 118 -19.04 -11.33 -26.46
CA THR A 118 -20.35 -11.93 -26.18
C THR A 118 -20.66 -11.88 -24.68
N LEU A 119 -19.72 -12.29 -23.83
CA LEU A 119 -19.87 -12.26 -22.37
C LEU A 119 -20.13 -10.82 -21.87
N LEU A 120 -19.29 -9.87 -22.32
CA LEU A 120 -19.41 -8.47 -21.88
C LEU A 120 -20.73 -7.82 -22.32
N SER A 121 -21.24 -8.15 -23.51
CA SER A 121 -22.54 -7.66 -23.98
C SER A 121 -23.69 -8.11 -23.04
N HIS A 122 -23.64 -9.34 -22.55
CA HIS A 122 -24.64 -9.85 -21.62
C HIS A 122 -24.48 -9.24 -20.22
N LEU A 123 -23.25 -9.05 -19.74
CA LEU A 123 -22.96 -8.36 -18.48
C LEU A 123 -23.43 -6.90 -18.51
N GLU A 124 -23.18 -6.18 -19.62
CA GLU A 124 -23.63 -4.82 -19.83
C GLU A 124 -25.16 -4.71 -19.81
N LYS A 125 -25.87 -5.60 -20.54
CA LYS A 125 -27.33 -5.65 -20.57
C LYS A 125 -27.94 -5.80 -19.18
N GLN A 126 -27.27 -6.54 -18.31
CA GLN A 126 -27.68 -6.75 -16.92
C GLN A 126 -27.04 -5.77 -15.93
N ARG A 127 -26.19 -4.86 -16.40
CA ARG A 127 -25.42 -3.90 -15.57
C ARG A 127 -24.66 -4.57 -14.42
N VAL A 128 -24.13 -5.77 -14.64
CA VAL A 128 -23.39 -6.50 -13.63
C VAL A 128 -22.01 -5.85 -13.49
N PRO A 129 -21.64 -5.30 -12.31
CA PRO A 129 -20.31 -4.75 -12.10
C PRO A 129 -19.26 -5.85 -12.33
N THR A 130 -18.35 -5.54 -13.24
CA THR A 130 -17.37 -6.49 -13.75
C THR A 130 -15.96 -6.05 -13.32
N PHE A 131 -15.38 -6.84 -12.42
CA PHE A 131 -14.00 -6.66 -11.98
C PHE A 131 -13.05 -7.28 -12.99
N ILE A 132 -12.05 -6.51 -13.40
CA ILE A 132 -10.95 -7.00 -14.23
C ILE A 132 -9.69 -6.98 -13.37
N GLU A 133 -9.08 -8.13 -13.20
CA GLU A 133 -7.78 -8.28 -12.55
C GLU A 133 -6.75 -8.68 -13.62
N PRO A 134 -6.11 -7.69 -14.25
CA PRO A 134 -5.30 -7.91 -15.45
C PRO A 134 -4.01 -8.67 -15.17
N ASN A 135 -3.48 -8.55 -13.96
CA ASN A 135 -2.23 -9.16 -13.55
C ASN A 135 -2.45 -10.41 -12.68
N PRO A 136 -1.55 -11.40 -12.73
CA PRO A 136 -1.59 -12.51 -11.79
C PRO A 136 -1.43 -12.01 -10.36
N THR A 137 -2.08 -12.68 -9.42
CA THR A 137 -1.91 -12.37 -8.00
C THR A 137 -0.50 -12.77 -7.57
N PHE A 138 0.34 -11.81 -7.26
CA PHE A 138 1.60 -12.03 -6.59
C PHE A 138 1.40 -12.05 -5.07
N VAL A 139 1.92 -13.09 -4.46
CA VAL A 139 1.99 -13.22 -3.02
C VAL A 139 3.40 -12.83 -2.60
N GLY A 140 3.53 -11.64 -2.01
CA GLY A 140 4.83 -11.04 -1.68
C GLY A 140 5.50 -10.33 -2.87
N GLY A 141 6.32 -9.35 -2.57
CA GLY A 141 7.07 -8.56 -3.55
C GLY A 141 6.23 -7.61 -4.41
N TRP A 142 6.90 -6.97 -5.35
CA TRP A 142 6.34 -6.01 -6.29
C TRP A 142 6.00 -6.73 -7.60
N PRO A 143 4.72 -6.86 -7.98
CA PRO A 143 4.36 -7.45 -9.25
C PRO A 143 4.75 -6.53 -10.41
N PRO A 144 5.04 -7.08 -11.59
CA PRO A 144 5.19 -6.29 -12.80
C PRO A 144 3.91 -5.51 -13.10
N ASP A 145 4.06 -4.37 -13.76
CA ASP A 145 2.96 -3.49 -14.14
C ASP A 145 2.75 -3.64 -15.66
N ASP A 146 2.04 -4.67 -16.05
CA ASP A 146 1.83 -5.10 -17.44
C ASP A 146 0.36 -4.97 -17.86
N THR A 147 -0.42 -4.16 -17.15
CA THR A 147 -1.80 -3.91 -17.55
C THR A 147 -1.86 -3.25 -18.91
N ASN A 148 -2.53 -3.91 -19.86
CA ASN A 148 -2.81 -3.32 -21.18
C ASN A 148 -3.95 -2.32 -21.06
N TRP A 149 -3.60 -1.06 -20.74
CA TRP A 149 -4.56 0.04 -20.59
C TRP A 149 -5.29 0.40 -21.87
N ASP A 150 -4.69 0.18 -23.07
CA ASP A 150 -5.39 0.37 -24.35
C ASP A 150 -6.55 -0.61 -24.47
N ALA A 151 -6.34 -1.87 -24.08
CA ALA A 151 -7.41 -2.87 -24.09
C ALA A 151 -8.52 -2.54 -23.08
N VAL A 152 -8.17 -2.05 -21.88
CA VAL A 152 -9.14 -1.60 -20.88
C VAL A 152 -9.97 -0.43 -21.38
N VAL A 153 -9.35 0.58 -21.97
CA VAL A 153 -10.03 1.76 -22.55
C VAL A 153 -10.94 1.35 -23.71
N ALA A 154 -10.44 0.50 -24.61
CA ALA A 154 -11.23 0.00 -25.75
C ALA A 154 -12.48 -0.77 -25.26
N LEU A 155 -12.32 -1.62 -24.23
CA LEU A 155 -13.42 -2.34 -23.59
C LEU A 155 -14.44 -1.38 -22.97
N CYS A 156 -14.00 -0.42 -22.17
CA CYS A 156 -14.89 0.56 -21.54
C CYS A 156 -15.71 1.37 -22.54
N ARG A 157 -15.10 1.74 -23.68
CA ARG A 157 -15.77 2.46 -24.76
C ARG A 157 -16.75 1.58 -25.54
N ALA A 158 -16.42 0.30 -25.76
CA ALA A 158 -17.29 -0.64 -26.43
C ALA A 158 -18.54 -0.99 -25.60
N TYR A 159 -18.44 -0.95 -24.27
CA TYR A 159 -19.50 -1.29 -23.32
C TYR A 159 -19.74 -0.14 -22.33
N PRO A 160 -20.29 1.01 -22.76
CA PRO A 160 -20.34 2.23 -21.94
C PRO A 160 -21.28 2.15 -20.74
N ARG A 161 -22.24 1.21 -20.73
CA ARG A 161 -23.16 0.99 -19.61
C ARG A 161 -22.69 -0.10 -18.65
N LEU A 162 -21.63 -0.82 -18.97
CA LEU A 162 -21.02 -1.81 -18.11
C LEU A 162 -20.20 -1.11 -17.01
N PRO A 163 -20.52 -1.28 -15.72
CA PRO A 163 -19.62 -0.81 -14.66
C PRO A 163 -18.34 -1.68 -14.66
N VAL A 164 -17.23 -1.09 -15.06
CA VAL A 164 -15.92 -1.77 -15.10
C VAL A 164 -15.09 -1.32 -13.90
N ILE A 165 -14.58 -2.25 -13.12
CA ILE A 165 -13.71 -2.01 -11.98
C ILE A 165 -12.38 -2.71 -12.25
N VAL A 166 -11.29 -1.94 -12.31
CA VAL A 166 -9.94 -2.51 -12.47
C VAL A 166 -9.26 -2.55 -11.11
N GLY A 167 -8.86 -3.77 -10.71
CA GLY A 167 -7.97 -4.02 -9.59
C GLY A 167 -6.57 -4.27 -10.11
N GLU A 168 -5.62 -3.47 -9.70
CA GLU A 168 -4.24 -3.64 -10.11
C GLU A 168 -3.30 -3.65 -8.92
N SER A 169 -2.22 -4.39 -9.07
CA SER A 169 -1.27 -4.58 -8.01
C SER A 169 -0.31 -3.40 -7.82
N ARG A 170 -0.21 -2.48 -8.80
CA ARG A 170 0.77 -1.40 -8.75
C ARG A 170 0.34 -0.18 -9.60
N PHE A 171 -0.68 0.54 -9.13
CA PHE A 171 -1.13 1.77 -9.85
C PHE A 171 -0.08 2.88 -9.90
N ARG A 172 0.93 2.86 -9.04
CA ARG A 172 1.93 3.92 -8.94
C ARG A 172 2.64 4.18 -10.26
N SER A 173 3.22 3.15 -10.87
CA SER A 173 3.98 3.27 -12.12
C SER A 173 3.13 3.63 -13.34
N ALA A 174 1.88 3.19 -13.36
CA ALA A 174 0.93 3.41 -14.47
C ALA A 174 0.03 4.63 -14.29
N ASN A 175 0.14 5.39 -13.21
CA ASN A 175 -0.87 6.38 -12.82
C ASN A 175 -1.13 7.46 -13.89
N ARG A 176 -0.15 7.85 -14.70
CA ARG A 176 -0.35 8.79 -15.81
C ARG A 176 -1.31 8.25 -16.87
N MET A 177 -1.21 6.96 -17.20
CA MET A 177 -2.13 6.28 -18.12
C MET A 177 -3.51 6.10 -17.47
N ILE A 178 -3.53 5.70 -16.20
CA ILE A 178 -4.75 5.48 -15.43
C ILE A 178 -5.60 6.74 -15.35
N TYR A 179 -5.01 7.89 -15.09
CA TYR A 179 -5.74 9.16 -15.04
C TYR A 179 -6.34 9.52 -16.41
N ARG A 180 -5.63 9.24 -17.51
CA ARG A 180 -6.19 9.40 -18.86
C ARG A 180 -7.30 8.40 -19.17
N ALA A 181 -7.18 7.17 -18.68
CA ALA A 181 -8.24 6.16 -18.81
C ALA A 181 -9.51 6.57 -18.04
N LEU A 182 -9.35 7.09 -16.81
CA LEU A 182 -10.47 7.63 -16.02
C LEU A 182 -11.15 8.80 -16.74
N GLU A 183 -10.40 9.71 -17.35
CA GLU A 183 -10.93 10.82 -18.14
C GLU A 183 -11.72 10.33 -19.37
N ALA A 184 -11.19 9.33 -20.07
CA ALA A 184 -11.75 8.79 -21.31
C ALA A 184 -12.95 7.86 -21.11
N CYS A 185 -13.12 7.28 -19.91
CA CYS A 185 -14.07 6.21 -19.64
C CYS A 185 -14.90 6.47 -18.37
N PRO A 186 -16.10 7.10 -18.49
CA PRO A 186 -16.97 7.40 -17.34
C PRO A 186 -17.43 6.17 -16.55
N ASN A 187 -17.48 5.00 -17.17
CA ASN A 187 -17.87 3.73 -16.57
C ASN A 187 -16.71 2.96 -15.91
N LEU A 188 -15.47 3.47 -15.99
CA LEU A 188 -14.29 2.90 -15.36
C LEU A 188 -14.19 3.33 -13.89
N ARG A 189 -13.84 2.41 -13.02
CA ARG A 189 -13.52 2.60 -11.59
C ARG A 189 -12.26 1.85 -11.22
N LEU A 190 -11.63 2.27 -10.13
CA LEU A 190 -10.42 1.64 -9.59
C LEU A 190 -10.72 1.02 -8.23
N GLU A 191 -10.22 -0.18 -8.01
CA GLU A 191 -10.21 -0.84 -6.71
C GLU A 191 -8.90 -0.50 -5.98
N LEU A 192 -8.97 -0.17 -4.68
CA LEU A 192 -7.89 0.52 -3.97
C LEU A 192 -6.70 -0.33 -3.53
N SER A 193 -6.78 -1.66 -3.56
CA SER A 193 -5.73 -2.52 -2.95
C SER A 193 -4.32 -2.34 -3.55
N GLY A 194 -4.23 -1.75 -4.73
CA GLY A 194 -2.97 -1.41 -5.41
C GLY A 194 -2.73 0.09 -5.61
N LEU A 195 -3.61 0.97 -5.11
CA LEU A 195 -3.48 2.42 -5.27
C LEU A 195 -2.52 3.01 -4.23
N TRP A 196 -1.24 2.73 -4.37
CA TRP A 196 -0.17 3.21 -3.49
C TRP A 196 0.47 4.47 -4.07
N VAL A 197 -0.32 5.52 -4.17
CA VAL A 197 0.08 6.81 -4.73
C VAL A 197 -0.13 7.90 -3.69
N HIS A 198 0.93 8.62 -3.36
CA HIS A 198 0.86 9.77 -2.45
C HIS A 198 -0.20 10.78 -2.92
N HIS A 199 -1.18 11.07 -2.07
CA HIS A 199 -2.38 11.87 -2.38
C HIS A 199 -3.16 11.38 -3.62
N GLY A 200 -3.09 10.08 -3.95
CA GLY A 200 -3.80 9.52 -5.11
C GLY A 200 -5.31 9.52 -4.96
N ILE A 201 -5.83 9.22 -3.75
CA ILE A 201 -7.25 9.29 -3.43
C ILE A 201 -7.75 10.72 -3.58
N GLU A 202 -7.06 11.69 -2.98
CA GLU A 202 -7.40 13.11 -3.03
C GLU A 202 -7.38 13.65 -4.46
N TYR A 203 -6.38 13.27 -5.24
CA TYR A 203 -6.28 13.67 -6.65
C TYR A 203 -7.45 13.14 -7.47
N ILE A 204 -7.78 11.85 -7.31
CA ILE A 204 -8.88 11.22 -8.06
C ILE A 204 -10.23 11.82 -7.63
N CYS A 205 -10.49 11.99 -6.35
CA CYS A 205 -11.72 12.60 -5.84
C CYS A 205 -11.93 14.00 -6.38
N ARG A 206 -10.90 14.84 -6.35
CA ARG A 206 -10.97 16.21 -6.83
C ARG A 206 -11.16 16.31 -8.35
N THR A 207 -10.54 15.38 -9.10
CA THR A 207 -10.48 15.48 -10.58
C THR A 207 -11.60 14.72 -11.26
N PHE A 208 -11.98 13.56 -10.74
CA PHE A 208 -12.88 12.61 -11.39
C PHE A 208 -14.11 12.24 -10.55
N GLY A 209 -14.11 12.59 -9.25
CA GLY A 209 -15.15 12.22 -8.31
C GLY A 209 -14.84 10.95 -7.50
N ALA A 210 -15.34 10.92 -6.25
CA ALA A 210 -15.12 9.79 -5.34
C ALA A 210 -15.82 8.50 -5.79
N GLU A 211 -16.84 8.58 -6.64
CA GLU A 211 -17.54 7.44 -7.23
C GLU A 211 -16.67 6.62 -8.18
N ARG A 212 -15.46 7.11 -8.51
CA ARG A 212 -14.48 6.39 -9.33
C ARG A 212 -13.63 5.40 -8.52
N LEU A 213 -13.76 5.39 -7.20
CA LEU A 213 -12.99 4.56 -6.29
C LEU A 213 -13.88 3.56 -5.57
N VAL A 214 -13.37 2.34 -5.41
CA VAL A 214 -14.02 1.24 -4.68
C VAL A 214 -13.01 0.66 -3.70
N PHE A 215 -13.39 0.57 -2.42
CA PHE A 215 -12.54 -0.01 -1.39
C PHE A 215 -12.33 -1.51 -1.61
N GLY A 216 -11.09 -1.96 -1.48
CA GLY A 216 -10.73 -3.37 -1.51
C GLY A 216 -9.34 -3.58 -0.90
N THR A 217 -9.13 -4.70 -0.24
CA THR A 217 -7.89 -4.99 0.51
C THR A 217 -6.99 -6.03 -0.15
N LYS A 218 -7.54 -6.82 -1.07
CA LYS A 218 -6.88 -8.01 -1.64
C LYS A 218 -6.52 -9.06 -0.57
N TRP A 219 -7.36 -9.14 0.49
CA TRP A 219 -7.22 -10.19 1.51
C TRP A 219 -7.26 -11.59 0.86
N PRO A 220 -6.45 -12.54 1.26
CA PRO A 220 -5.45 -12.55 2.35
C PRO A 220 -4.02 -12.25 1.87
N VAL A 221 -3.85 -11.73 0.66
CA VAL A 221 -2.56 -11.59 -0.02
C VAL A 221 -1.80 -10.34 0.41
N ARG A 222 -2.52 -9.32 0.87
CA ARG A 222 -1.98 -8.01 1.26
C ARG A 222 -2.27 -7.68 2.71
N GLU A 223 -1.49 -6.77 3.24
CA GLU A 223 -1.74 -6.15 4.53
C GLU A 223 -2.98 -5.23 4.45
N VAL A 224 -3.90 -5.38 5.39
CA VAL A 224 -5.23 -4.75 5.35
C VAL A 224 -5.25 -3.35 5.94
N GLY A 225 -4.52 -3.14 7.05
CA GLY A 225 -4.58 -1.90 7.83
C GLY A 225 -4.11 -0.69 7.06
N GLY A 226 -3.15 -0.86 6.16
CA GLY A 226 -2.65 0.21 5.29
C GLY A 226 -3.72 0.76 4.35
N THR A 227 -4.47 -0.10 3.68
CA THR A 227 -5.54 0.31 2.76
C THR A 227 -6.71 0.98 3.50
N ILE A 228 -7.05 0.49 4.70
CA ILE A 228 -8.06 1.12 5.56
C ILE A 228 -7.61 2.52 5.96
N ALA A 229 -6.38 2.66 6.45
CA ALA A 229 -5.84 3.94 6.89
C ALA A 229 -5.77 4.97 5.75
N GLN A 230 -5.47 4.53 4.50
CA GLN A 230 -5.51 5.42 3.34
C GLN A 230 -6.89 6.09 3.15
N VAL A 231 -7.98 5.35 3.32
CA VAL A 231 -9.34 5.92 3.20
C VAL A 231 -9.70 6.75 4.43
N GLN A 232 -9.42 6.22 5.62
CA GLN A 232 -9.77 6.89 6.88
C GLN A 232 -9.06 8.23 7.04
N PHE A 233 -7.78 8.27 6.68
CA PHE A 233 -6.92 9.44 6.86
C PHE A 233 -6.72 10.25 5.58
N ALA A 234 -7.44 9.95 4.49
CA ALA A 234 -7.42 10.81 3.31
C ALA A 234 -7.92 12.22 3.63
N ASP A 235 -7.31 13.23 2.97
CA ASP A 235 -7.68 14.64 3.10
C ASP A 235 -8.84 14.98 2.14
N ILE A 236 -9.99 14.37 2.38
CA ILE A 236 -11.25 14.52 1.64
C ILE A 236 -12.44 14.58 2.60
N GLY A 237 -13.59 15.03 2.10
CA GLY A 237 -14.82 15.09 2.90
C GLY A 237 -15.34 13.73 3.36
N ASP A 238 -16.04 13.69 4.49
CA ASP A 238 -16.57 12.46 5.07
C ASP A 238 -17.57 11.74 4.15
N ASP A 239 -18.33 12.47 3.33
CA ASP A 239 -19.23 11.89 2.32
C ASP A 239 -18.44 11.09 1.28
N ASP A 240 -17.35 11.63 0.80
CA ASP A 240 -16.50 10.95 -0.18
C ASP A 240 -15.80 9.74 0.45
N LYS A 241 -15.36 9.84 1.71
CA LYS A 241 -14.85 8.67 2.46
C LYS A 241 -15.89 7.57 2.56
N ARG A 242 -17.15 7.89 2.88
CA ARG A 242 -18.25 6.91 2.95
C ARG A 242 -18.55 6.27 1.60
N LYS A 243 -18.58 7.07 0.52
CA LYS A 243 -18.74 6.55 -0.85
C LYS A 243 -17.66 5.51 -1.16
N ILE A 244 -16.40 5.87 -0.96
CA ILE A 244 -15.25 5.00 -1.24
C ILE A 244 -15.28 3.75 -0.35
N ALA A 245 -15.51 3.92 0.95
CA ALA A 245 -15.51 2.83 1.92
C ALA A 245 -16.52 1.72 1.57
N GLY A 246 -17.69 2.06 1.01
CA GLY A 246 -18.67 1.02 0.71
C GLY A 246 -19.88 1.43 -0.12
N ASP A 247 -20.31 2.69 -0.07
CA ASP A 247 -21.56 3.08 -0.71
C ASP A 247 -21.51 2.98 -2.23
N ASN A 248 -20.33 3.22 -2.84
CA ASN A 248 -20.11 3.02 -4.29
C ASN A 248 -20.33 1.55 -4.67
N LEU A 249 -19.71 0.61 -3.94
CA LEU A 249 -19.88 -0.82 -4.24
C LEU A 249 -21.33 -1.26 -4.03
N ARG A 250 -21.97 -0.84 -2.93
CA ARG A 250 -23.39 -1.15 -2.67
C ARG A 250 -24.29 -0.68 -3.81
N ALA A 251 -24.08 0.56 -4.28
CA ALA A 251 -24.86 1.12 -5.40
C ALA A 251 -24.65 0.32 -6.70
N LEU A 252 -23.42 -0.10 -7.00
CA LEU A 252 -23.11 -0.93 -8.16
C LEU A 252 -23.82 -2.30 -8.08
N LEU A 253 -23.72 -2.98 -6.94
CA LEU A 253 -24.36 -4.28 -6.74
C LEU A 253 -25.90 -4.17 -6.80
N GLN A 254 -26.48 -3.10 -6.24
CA GLN A 254 -27.92 -2.83 -6.31
C GLN A 254 -28.39 -2.54 -7.75
N GLY A 255 -27.55 -1.96 -8.57
CA GLY A 255 -27.83 -1.69 -9.99
C GLY A 255 -27.83 -2.91 -10.88
N ALA A 256 -27.24 -4.03 -10.46
CA ALA A 256 -27.19 -5.27 -11.21
C ALA A 256 -28.58 -5.94 -11.33
N PHE A 257 -28.87 -6.54 -12.49
CA PHE A 257 -30.14 -7.20 -12.80
C PHE A 257 -31.38 -6.29 -12.58
N PRO A 258 -31.49 -5.15 -13.27
CA PRO A 258 -32.44 -4.10 -12.97
C PRO A 258 -33.93 -4.52 -13.12
N ARG A 259 -34.21 -5.60 -13.86
CA ARG A 259 -35.58 -6.13 -14.07
C ARG A 259 -36.03 -7.12 -12.98
N ARG A 260 -35.11 -7.54 -12.08
CA ARG A 260 -35.47 -8.44 -10.96
C ARG A 260 -35.83 -7.63 -9.72
N ARG A 261 -36.83 -8.13 -8.96
CA ARG A 261 -37.27 -7.52 -7.70
C ARG A 261 -36.08 -7.40 -6.74
N ARG A 262 -35.83 -6.20 -6.22
CA ARG A 262 -34.80 -5.96 -5.23
C ARG A 262 -35.18 -6.68 -3.93
N THR A 263 -34.44 -7.69 -3.52
CA THR A 263 -34.43 -8.13 -2.13
C THR A 263 -33.73 -7.01 -1.36
N GLY A 264 -34.42 -6.43 -0.36
CA GLY A 264 -33.84 -5.35 0.44
C GLY A 264 -32.50 -5.81 1.01
N ALA A 265 -31.40 -5.25 0.51
CA ALA A 265 -30.09 -5.50 1.08
C ALA A 265 -30.09 -4.88 2.49
N VAL A 266 -29.95 -5.70 3.49
CA VAL A 266 -29.74 -5.24 4.87
C VAL A 266 -28.33 -4.66 4.93
N ARG A 267 -28.24 -3.36 5.19
CA ARG A 267 -26.93 -2.71 5.42
C ARG A 267 -26.38 -3.22 6.75
N VAL A 268 -25.25 -3.89 6.68
CA VAL A 268 -24.54 -4.31 7.89
C VAL A 268 -23.66 -3.15 8.36
N THR A 269 -23.78 -2.82 9.64
CA THR A 269 -22.94 -1.80 10.28
C THR A 269 -22.09 -2.43 11.36
N VAL A 270 -20.83 -2.02 11.44
CA VAL A 270 -19.92 -2.42 12.52
C VAL A 270 -19.67 -1.22 13.41
N LYS A 271 -20.11 -1.30 14.66
CA LYS A 271 -19.84 -0.24 15.64
C LYS A 271 -18.37 -0.29 16.05
N PRO A 272 -17.58 0.79 15.84
CA PRO A 272 -16.21 0.84 16.31
C PRO A 272 -16.14 0.67 17.83
N PRO A 273 -15.08 0.01 18.35
CA PRO A 273 -14.92 -0.15 19.78
C PRO A 273 -14.72 1.20 20.49
N ALA A 274 -15.32 1.35 21.65
CA ALA A 274 -15.01 2.42 22.57
C ALA A 274 -13.58 2.17 23.15
N GLY A 275 -12.87 3.26 23.49
CA GLY A 275 -11.55 3.16 24.10
C GLY A 275 -10.53 4.08 23.44
N SER A 276 -9.39 4.26 24.12
CA SER A 276 -8.32 5.20 23.74
C SER A 276 -7.13 4.54 23.07
N SER A 277 -7.13 3.21 22.87
CA SER A 277 -6.02 2.53 22.19
C SER A 277 -5.86 3.04 20.76
N LEU A 278 -4.63 3.01 20.23
CA LEU A 278 -4.31 3.40 18.87
C LEU A 278 -5.21 2.73 17.84
N ARG A 279 -5.47 1.41 18.03
CA ARG A 279 -6.38 0.68 17.16
C ARG A 279 -7.83 1.17 17.27
N SER A 280 -8.33 1.41 18.49
CA SER A 280 -9.71 1.88 18.68
C SER A 280 -9.92 3.26 18.05
N ARG A 281 -8.94 4.15 18.19
CA ARG A 281 -8.92 5.47 17.54
C ARG A 281 -8.89 5.33 16.02
N ALA A 282 -7.98 4.50 15.49
CA ALA A 282 -7.90 4.24 14.04
C ALA A 282 -9.23 3.71 13.47
N LEU A 283 -9.90 2.76 14.14
CA LEU A 283 -11.20 2.24 13.71
C LEU A 283 -12.31 3.30 13.66
N ARG A 284 -12.18 4.39 14.44
CA ARG A 284 -13.09 5.55 14.37
C ARG A 284 -12.66 6.58 13.32
N GLY A 285 -11.51 6.40 12.65
CA GLY A 285 -10.94 7.36 11.71
C GLY A 285 -10.24 8.53 12.41
N GLU A 286 -9.88 8.37 13.68
CA GLU A 286 -9.17 9.36 14.47
C GLU A 286 -7.67 9.16 14.32
N PRO A 287 -6.92 10.14 13.81
CA PRO A 287 -5.46 10.03 13.74
C PRO A 287 -4.86 9.98 15.16
N PRO A 288 -3.67 9.41 15.32
CA PRO A 288 -3.02 9.22 16.62
C PRO A 288 -2.40 10.52 17.17
N LEU A 289 -3.14 11.63 17.15
CA LEU A 289 -2.71 12.92 17.71
C LEU A 289 -2.37 12.80 19.20
N GLY A 290 -1.32 13.50 19.64
CA GLY A 290 -0.83 13.45 21.03
C GLY A 290 0.11 12.27 21.33
N GLU A 291 0.32 11.35 20.39
CA GLU A 291 1.36 10.35 20.49
C GLU A 291 2.69 10.86 19.90
N VAL A 292 3.80 10.29 20.34
CA VAL A 292 5.11 10.57 19.74
C VAL A 292 5.23 9.78 18.45
N ILE A 293 5.13 10.47 17.30
CA ILE A 293 5.27 9.84 15.98
C ILE A 293 6.42 10.52 15.25
N ILE A 294 7.39 9.73 14.81
CA ILE A 294 8.57 10.18 14.06
C ILE A 294 8.78 9.24 12.89
N ASP A 295 8.77 9.79 11.71
CA ASP A 295 8.99 9.04 10.47
C ASP A 295 10.48 8.97 10.16
N ALA A 296 11.05 7.78 10.23
CA ALA A 296 12.48 7.56 10.02
C ALA A 296 12.89 7.30 8.55
N HIS A 297 11.92 7.31 7.62
CA HIS A 297 12.16 7.06 6.20
C HIS A 297 11.11 7.76 5.34
N ALA A 298 11.47 8.92 4.80
CA ALA A 298 10.58 9.75 3.99
C ALA A 298 11.34 10.46 2.86
N HIS A 299 10.61 10.83 1.81
CA HIS A 299 11.13 11.60 0.69
C HIS A 299 10.49 13.00 0.64
N LEU A 300 11.19 13.94 0.01
CA LEU A 300 10.60 15.21 -0.44
C LEU A 300 10.83 15.37 -1.94
N GLY A 301 9.86 15.99 -2.61
CA GLY A 301 9.96 16.27 -4.04
C GLY A 301 9.16 15.32 -4.92
N LYS A 302 9.55 15.23 -6.18
CA LYS A 302 8.87 14.46 -7.23
C LYS A 302 9.87 13.57 -7.96
N THR A 303 9.36 12.54 -8.62
CA THR A 303 10.14 11.69 -9.52
C THR A 303 9.63 11.80 -10.96
N GLY A 304 10.48 11.47 -11.94
CA GLY A 304 10.08 11.29 -13.33
C GLY A 304 9.33 9.98 -13.59
N LEU A 305 9.49 8.98 -12.71
CA LEU A 305 8.99 7.62 -12.91
C LEU A 305 7.45 7.56 -12.96
N TYR A 306 6.76 8.36 -12.13
CA TYR A 306 5.30 8.44 -12.08
C TYR A 306 4.84 9.82 -11.58
N HIS A 307 3.54 10.07 -11.64
CA HIS A 307 2.96 11.34 -11.22
C HIS A 307 2.81 11.39 -9.69
N ILE A 308 3.39 12.42 -9.09
CA ILE A 308 3.13 12.85 -7.72
C ILE A 308 2.46 14.22 -7.80
N ALA A 309 1.24 14.33 -7.31
CA ALA A 309 0.45 15.55 -7.42
C ALA A 309 1.15 16.73 -6.73
N ASP A 310 1.58 16.55 -5.48
CA ASP A 310 2.36 17.52 -4.73
C ASP A 310 3.27 16.82 -3.71
N GLY A 311 4.58 16.83 -3.97
CA GLY A 311 5.62 16.32 -3.07
C GLY A 311 6.41 17.46 -2.41
N SER A 312 5.89 18.68 -2.39
CA SER A 312 6.58 19.82 -1.78
C SER A 312 6.73 19.68 -0.26
N PRO A 313 7.81 20.23 0.31
CA PRO A 313 8.00 20.22 1.76
C PRO A 313 6.80 20.78 2.55
N GLY A 314 6.12 21.82 2.01
CA GLY A 314 4.95 22.40 2.64
C GLY A 314 3.76 21.45 2.71
N ARG A 315 3.51 20.69 1.64
CA ARG A 315 2.42 19.72 1.61
C ARG A 315 2.69 18.53 2.54
N VAL A 316 3.92 18.03 2.55
CA VAL A 316 4.32 16.95 3.46
C VAL A 316 4.23 17.41 4.92
N ALA A 317 4.72 18.63 5.25
CA ALA A 317 4.60 19.18 6.61
C ALA A 317 3.15 19.31 7.07
N ALA A 318 2.25 19.76 6.19
CA ALA A 318 0.82 19.88 6.50
C ALA A 318 0.16 18.50 6.73
N GLU A 319 0.53 17.49 5.95
CA GLU A 319 0.05 16.12 6.17
C GLU A 319 0.59 15.54 7.49
N MET A 320 1.87 15.74 7.78
CA MET A 320 2.47 15.35 9.05
C MET A 320 1.73 15.98 10.24
N GLU A 321 1.41 17.28 10.18
CA GLU A 321 0.66 17.97 11.22
C GLU A 321 -0.73 17.36 11.41
N ARG A 322 -1.45 17.14 10.33
CA ARG A 322 -2.80 16.55 10.35
C ARG A 322 -2.82 15.13 10.94
N LEU A 323 -1.75 14.36 10.76
CA LEU A 323 -1.62 12.99 11.23
C LEU A 323 -0.83 12.84 12.53
N GLY A 324 -0.33 13.93 13.10
CA GLY A 324 0.38 13.94 14.38
C GLY A 324 1.86 13.53 14.28
N VAL A 325 2.46 13.53 13.08
CA VAL A 325 3.90 13.25 12.90
C VAL A 325 4.70 14.46 13.31
N LEU A 326 5.55 14.33 14.31
CA LEU A 326 6.34 15.42 14.89
C LEU A 326 7.45 15.89 13.94
N CYS A 327 8.23 14.94 13.43
CA CYS A 327 9.29 15.19 12.46
C CYS A 327 9.54 13.96 11.59
N SER A 328 10.21 14.17 10.45
CA SER A 328 10.59 13.10 9.53
C SER A 328 12.07 13.18 9.16
N ILE A 329 12.73 12.03 9.06
CA ILE A 329 14.05 11.88 8.46
C ILE A 329 13.87 11.76 6.95
N VAL A 330 14.37 12.73 6.19
CA VAL A 330 14.03 12.92 4.78
C VAL A 330 15.25 12.99 3.87
N PHE A 331 15.06 12.58 2.64
CA PHE A 331 16.00 12.79 1.54
C PHE A 331 15.24 13.10 0.26
N GLY A 332 15.92 13.64 -0.74
CA GLY A 332 15.28 14.08 -1.95
C GLY A 332 14.89 12.92 -2.87
N PHE A 333 13.75 13.03 -3.53
CA PHE A 333 13.26 11.95 -4.37
C PHE A 333 13.81 12.00 -5.80
N SER A 334 14.05 13.18 -6.35
CA SER A 334 14.62 13.31 -7.69
C SER A 334 16.08 12.86 -7.77
N GLY A 335 16.82 12.99 -6.68
CA GLY A 335 18.21 12.55 -6.58
C GLY A 335 18.40 11.04 -6.55
N VAL A 336 17.32 10.28 -6.29
CA VAL A 336 17.36 8.80 -6.31
C VAL A 336 17.85 8.26 -7.66
N THR A 337 17.41 8.87 -8.75
CA THR A 337 17.71 8.46 -10.12
C THR A 337 18.45 9.54 -10.94
N GLY A 338 18.78 10.69 -10.33
CA GLY A 338 19.28 11.83 -11.05
C GLY A 338 20.31 12.65 -10.28
N ASP A 339 20.09 13.96 -10.24
CA ASP A 339 20.98 14.95 -9.66
C ASP A 339 20.84 15.02 -8.12
N TRP A 340 21.65 14.24 -7.42
CA TRP A 340 21.68 14.25 -5.94
C TRP A 340 22.20 15.57 -5.35
N THR A 341 23.07 16.31 -6.06
CA THR A 341 23.60 17.60 -5.59
C THR A 341 22.49 18.64 -5.47
N ARG A 342 21.69 18.79 -6.52
CA ARG A 342 20.52 19.65 -6.54
C ARG A 342 19.49 19.24 -5.48
N ASP A 343 19.32 17.94 -5.32
CA ASP A 343 18.34 17.39 -4.40
C ASP A 343 18.75 17.59 -2.93
N ASN A 344 20.04 17.45 -2.60
CA ASN A 344 20.58 17.79 -1.29
C ASN A 344 20.38 19.29 -0.96
N ASP A 345 20.51 20.18 -1.95
CA ASP A 345 20.20 21.61 -1.76
C ASP A 345 18.72 21.86 -1.50
N HIS A 346 17.85 21.11 -2.17
CA HIS A 346 16.41 21.14 -1.92
C HIS A 346 16.08 20.71 -0.48
N ILE A 347 16.68 19.62 0.01
CA ILE A 347 16.52 19.16 1.39
C ILE A 347 17.05 20.18 2.40
N ALA A 348 18.24 20.72 2.18
CA ALA A 348 18.78 21.78 3.04
C ALA A 348 17.87 23.03 3.09
N GLY A 349 17.24 23.36 1.96
CA GLY A 349 16.22 24.41 1.86
C GLY A 349 14.97 24.09 2.70
N ALA A 350 14.49 22.86 2.63
CA ALA A 350 13.35 22.39 3.42
C ALA A 350 13.63 22.42 4.93
N MET A 351 14.81 21.97 5.36
CA MET A 351 15.24 22.01 6.76
C MET A 351 15.24 23.43 7.32
N ARG A 352 15.77 24.40 6.56
CA ARG A 352 15.77 25.82 6.98
C ARG A 352 14.36 26.42 7.05
N ARG A 353 13.48 26.05 6.11
CA ARG A 353 12.11 26.58 6.03
C ARG A 353 11.18 25.99 7.09
N TYR A 354 11.41 24.76 7.49
CA TYR A 354 10.60 24.01 8.46
C TYR A 354 11.49 23.44 9.57
N PRO A 355 12.10 24.30 10.41
CA PRO A 355 13.06 23.87 11.43
C PRO A 355 12.41 22.90 12.42
N GLY A 356 13.12 21.80 12.71
CA GLY A 356 12.64 20.73 13.58
C GLY A 356 11.59 19.79 12.98
N ARG A 357 11.06 20.08 11.77
CA ARG A 357 10.10 19.19 11.08
C ARG A 357 10.80 18.19 10.18
N PHE A 358 11.92 18.57 9.57
CA PHE A 358 12.69 17.71 8.67
C PHE A 358 14.14 17.59 9.15
N HIS A 359 14.63 16.36 9.20
CA HIS A 359 16.04 16.00 9.44
C HIS A 359 16.59 15.37 8.16
N GLY A 360 17.38 16.12 7.41
CA GLY A 360 17.86 15.71 6.08
C GLY A 360 18.94 14.63 6.14
N LEU A 361 18.92 13.72 5.17
CA LEU A 361 20.04 12.83 4.85
C LEU A 361 20.66 13.29 3.52
N ILE A 362 22.00 13.31 3.47
CA ILE A 362 22.75 13.58 2.24
C ILE A 362 22.65 12.35 1.34
N LEU A 363 22.08 12.51 0.17
CA LEU A 363 22.06 11.47 -0.85
C LEU A 363 23.37 11.52 -1.63
N VAL A 364 24.05 10.40 -1.76
CA VAL A 364 25.31 10.26 -2.51
C VAL A 364 25.29 8.99 -3.36
N ASN A 365 26.16 8.94 -4.37
CA ASN A 365 26.32 7.78 -5.24
C ASN A 365 27.77 7.26 -5.19
N PRO A 366 28.00 6.08 -4.59
CA PRO A 366 29.32 5.46 -4.52
C PRO A 366 29.99 5.16 -5.87
N ASN A 367 29.25 5.04 -6.97
CA ASN A 367 29.83 4.92 -8.31
C ASN A 367 30.67 6.14 -8.73
N HIS A 368 30.50 7.27 -8.02
CA HIS A 368 31.18 8.53 -8.29
C HIS A 368 31.97 9.01 -7.05
N PRO A 369 33.03 8.29 -6.61
CA PRO A 369 33.66 8.54 -5.31
C PRO A 369 34.28 9.94 -5.18
N ALA A 370 34.78 10.54 -6.26
CA ALA A 370 35.31 11.91 -6.23
C ALA A 370 34.22 12.97 -6.05
N GLU A 371 33.08 12.81 -6.72
CA GLU A 371 31.91 13.69 -6.56
C GLU A 371 31.28 13.50 -5.19
N MET A 372 31.12 12.26 -4.75
CA MET A 372 30.61 11.92 -3.43
C MET A 372 31.41 12.63 -2.32
N ARG A 373 32.75 12.57 -2.37
CA ARG A 373 33.61 13.25 -1.38
C ARG A 373 33.41 14.77 -1.40
N ARG A 374 33.30 15.39 -2.60
CA ARG A 374 33.01 16.81 -2.73
C ARG A 374 31.64 17.16 -2.14
N GLU A 375 30.64 16.32 -2.39
CA GLU A 375 29.28 16.54 -1.91
C GLU A 375 29.17 16.39 -0.38
N LEU A 376 29.85 15.41 0.20
CA LEU A 376 29.93 15.25 1.65
C LEU A 376 30.59 16.49 2.30
N ALA A 377 31.71 16.95 1.76
CA ALA A 377 32.40 18.15 2.23
C ALA A 377 31.55 19.41 2.08
N ARG A 378 30.83 19.57 0.95
CA ARG A 378 29.93 20.71 0.69
C ARG A 378 28.78 20.80 1.68
N ASN A 379 28.30 19.67 2.17
CA ASN A 379 27.17 19.61 3.10
C ASN A 379 27.59 19.55 4.58
N GLU A 380 28.88 19.54 4.86
CA GLU A 380 29.39 19.61 6.22
C GLU A 380 28.92 20.91 6.91
N GLY A 381 28.46 20.83 8.14
CA GLY A 381 27.96 21.98 8.90
C GLY A 381 26.56 22.49 8.48
N ARG A 382 25.91 21.89 7.47
CA ARG A 382 24.55 22.31 7.04
C ARG A 382 23.42 21.66 7.87
N GLY A 383 23.76 20.88 8.91
CA GLY A 383 22.78 20.32 9.85
C GLY A 383 22.10 19.04 9.39
N PHE A 384 22.66 18.32 8.40
CA PHE A 384 22.17 17.01 8.00
C PHE A 384 22.34 15.98 9.12
N ALA A 385 21.34 15.11 9.28
CA ALA A 385 21.31 14.04 10.28
C ALA A 385 22.13 12.80 9.85
N GLY A 386 22.50 12.70 8.57
CA GLY A 386 23.22 11.55 8.07
C GLY A 386 23.27 11.43 6.56
N ILE A 387 23.36 10.19 6.11
CA ILE A 387 23.54 9.81 4.70
C ILE A 387 22.46 8.83 4.29
N LYS A 388 21.99 8.96 3.05
CA LYS A 388 21.14 7.98 2.35
C LYS A 388 21.94 7.28 1.26
N LEU A 389 21.82 5.95 1.23
CA LEU A 389 22.35 5.07 0.19
C LEU A 389 21.20 4.33 -0.50
N ILE A 390 21.27 4.19 -1.84
CA ILE A 390 20.22 3.55 -2.65
C ILE A 390 20.87 2.71 -3.77
N PRO A 391 21.50 1.59 -3.45
CA PRO A 391 22.24 0.77 -4.41
C PRO A 391 21.38 0.31 -5.58
N HIS A 392 20.17 -0.16 -5.31
CA HIS A 392 19.25 -0.70 -6.31
C HIS A 392 18.92 0.28 -7.45
N TYR A 393 18.65 1.55 -7.12
CA TYR A 393 18.29 2.56 -8.12
C TYR A 393 19.51 3.17 -8.81
N GLN A 394 20.63 3.26 -8.13
CA GLN A 394 21.85 3.90 -8.63
C GLN A 394 22.85 2.93 -9.25
N GLY A 395 22.55 1.61 -9.22
CA GLY A 395 23.32 0.59 -9.95
C GLY A 395 24.69 0.29 -9.38
N TYR A 396 24.89 0.38 -8.05
CA TYR A 396 26.11 -0.08 -7.40
C TYR A 396 25.83 -1.30 -6.49
N PRO A 397 26.86 -2.15 -6.24
CA PRO A 397 26.69 -3.30 -5.36
C PRO A 397 26.37 -2.88 -3.93
N GLU A 398 25.41 -3.57 -3.28
CA GLU A 398 25.02 -3.30 -1.89
C GLU A 398 26.18 -3.52 -0.89
N ASP A 399 27.19 -4.29 -1.26
CA ASP A 399 28.42 -4.60 -0.50
C ASP A 399 29.68 -4.06 -1.17
N GLY A 400 29.55 -3.11 -2.10
CA GLY A 400 30.66 -2.48 -2.80
C GLY A 400 31.62 -1.75 -1.87
N PRO A 401 32.95 -1.71 -2.20
CA PRO A 401 33.97 -1.14 -1.32
C PRO A 401 33.79 0.37 -1.09
N ASP A 402 33.26 1.10 -2.07
CA ASP A 402 33.11 2.56 -1.98
C ASP A 402 31.99 3.00 -1.01
N ILE A 403 31.12 2.07 -0.56
CA ILE A 403 30.16 2.31 0.54
C ILE A 403 30.89 2.68 1.84
N ARG A 404 32.11 2.19 2.06
CA ARG A 404 32.90 2.53 3.25
C ARG A 404 33.25 4.03 3.34
N ILE A 405 33.32 4.74 2.23
CA ILE A 405 33.66 6.18 2.20
C ILE A 405 32.61 7.00 2.94
N PRO A 406 31.32 6.98 2.56
CA PRO A 406 30.29 7.73 3.27
C PRO A 406 30.04 7.20 4.68
N VAL A 407 30.20 5.90 4.92
CA VAL A 407 30.07 5.31 6.25
C VAL A 407 31.16 5.79 7.20
N ALA A 408 32.43 5.85 6.75
CA ALA A 408 33.54 6.40 7.54
C ALA A 408 33.31 7.89 7.87
N TRP A 409 32.86 8.68 6.88
CA TRP A 409 32.53 10.10 7.08
C TRP A 409 31.41 10.28 8.13
N ALA A 410 30.38 9.42 8.09
CA ALA A 410 29.29 9.43 9.06
C ALA A 410 29.77 9.01 10.46
N ASN A 411 30.71 8.05 10.54
CA ASN A 411 31.27 7.56 11.81
C ASN A 411 32.00 8.67 12.59
N GLU A 412 32.86 9.42 11.90
CA GLU A 412 33.56 10.56 12.51
C GLU A 412 32.63 11.62 13.11
N ARG A 413 31.40 11.69 12.60
CA ARG A 413 30.40 12.71 12.95
C ARG A 413 29.22 12.15 13.76
N ARG A 414 29.25 10.83 14.07
CA ARG A 414 28.22 10.09 14.83
C ARG A 414 26.83 10.18 14.20
N LEU A 415 26.76 10.13 12.86
CA LEU A 415 25.52 10.34 12.11
C LEU A 415 24.80 9.03 11.76
N ILE A 416 23.62 9.17 11.16
CA ILE A 416 22.82 8.07 10.60
C ILE A 416 23.39 7.67 9.23
N VAL A 417 23.36 6.37 8.91
CA VAL A 417 23.40 5.87 7.54
C VAL A 417 22.19 4.99 7.30
N LEU A 418 21.27 5.51 6.50
CA LEU A 418 20.07 4.79 6.06
C LEU A 418 20.36 4.22 4.67
N ASN A 419 20.34 2.91 4.52
CA ASN A 419 20.51 2.24 3.23
C ASN A 419 19.24 1.48 2.83
N HIS A 420 18.93 1.51 1.55
CA HIS A 420 17.82 0.75 0.96
C HIS A 420 18.03 -0.77 1.13
N GLY A 421 19.23 -1.26 0.88
CA GLY A 421 19.68 -2.63 1.10
C GLY A 421 21.13 -2.66 1.53
N TRP A 422 21.51 -3.64 2.37
CA TRP A 422 22.86 -3.79 2.91
C TRP A 422 23.58 -5.05 2.38
N GLY A 423 22.98 -5.74 1.38
CA GLY A 423 23.52 -6.97 0.84
C GLY A 423 23.58 -8.12 1.86
N PRO A 424 24.65 -8.92 1.85
CA PRO A 424 24.82 -10.00 2.82
C PRO A 424 24.85 -9.48 4.27
N VAL A 425 24.27 -10.23 5.19
CA VAL A 425 24.25 -9.90 6.64
C VAL A 425 25.66 -9.64 7.17
N GLU A 426 26.60 -10.43 6.71
CA GLU A 426 28.03 -10.33 7.09
C GLU A 426 28.68 -9.01 6.66
N HIS A 427 28.20 -8.41 5.57
CA HIS A 427 28.69 -7.09 5.15
C HIS A 427 28.27 -6.01 6.16
N LEU A 428 26.98 -5.96 6.53
CA LEU A 428 26.49 -5.01 7.54
C LEU A 428 27.16 -5.24 8.91
N ARG A 429 27.40 -6.52 9.27
CA ARG A 429 28.11 -6.86 10.50
C ARG A 429 29.52 -6.23 10.53
N ARG A 430 30.32 -6.44 9.47
CA ARG A 430 31.66 -5.84 9.36
C ARG A 430 31.64 -4.32 9.40
N LEU A 431 30.66 -3.68 8.75
CA LEU A 431 30.52 -2.22 8.82
C LEU A 431 30.20 -1.76 10.24
N ALA A 432 29.35 -2.47 10.98
CA ALA A 432 29.01 -2.10 12.34
C ALA A 432 30.18 -2.30 13.32
N ASP A 433 31.03 -3.33 13.09
CA ASP A 433 32.26 -3.55 13.86
C ASP A 433 33.30 -2.44 13.58
N ASP A 434 33.51 -2.09 12.30
CA ASP A 434 34.52 -1.10 11.89
C ASP A 434 34.09 0.35 12.17
N TYR A 435 32.78 0.63 12.23
CA TYR A 435 32.20 1.98 12.38
C TYR A 435 31.16 2.05 13.51
N PRO A 436 31.58 1.89 14.78
CA PRO A 436 30.65 1.75 15.92
C PRO A 436 29.88 3.01 16.27
N GLU A 437 30.33 4.19 15.83
CA GLU A 437 29.65 5.47 16.10
C GLU A 437 28.48 5.76 15.12
N VAL A 438 28.41 5.04 13.99
CA VAL A 438 27.31 5.17 13.03
C VAL A 438 26.02 4.58 13.61
N THR A 439 24.90 5.25 13.39
CA THR A 439 23.57 4.63 13.54
C THR A 439 23.14 4.07 12.19
N PHE A 440 23.20 2.74 12.04
CA PHE A 440 22.78 2.06 10.81
C PHE A 440 21.26 1.83 10.82
N ILE A 441 20.59 2.15 9.70
CA ILE A 441 19.17 1.85 9.51
C ILE A 441 19.02 0.96 8.27
N VAL A 442 18.40 -0.22 8.46
CA VAL A 442 17.92 -1.07 7.38
C VAL A 442 16.63 -0.45 6.85
N GLY A 443 16.67 0.04 5.61
CA GLY A 443 15.70 1.02 5.10
C GLY A 443 14.31 0.49 4.81
N HIS A 444 14.15 -0.81 4.54
CA HIS A 444 12.86 -1.41 4.20
C HIS A 444 12.53 -2.61 5.09
N TYR A 445 11.24 -2.98 5.12
CA TYR A 445 10.76 -4.16 5.83
C TYR A 445 11.48 -5.42 5.37
N THR A 446 12.17 -6.05 6.31
CA THR A 446 12.79 -7.37 6.13
C THR A 446 13.08 -7.99 7.48
N THR A 447 13.12 -9.31 7.56
CA THR A 447 13.60 -10.06 8.73
C THR A 447 15.01 -10.63 8.52
N GLN A 448 15.62 -10.38 7.36
CA GLN A 448 16.94 -10.91 6.98
C GLN A 448 18.03 -10.52 8.00
N TYR A 449 17.98 -9.30 8.51
CA TYR A 449 19.00 -8.76 9.41
C TYR A 449 18.63 -8.90 10.90
N ALA A 450 17.55 -9.62 11.25
CA ALA A 450 17.03 -9.68 12.62
C ALA A 450 18.09 -10.04 13.67
N ALA A 451 18.93 -11.03 13.39
CA ALA A 451 19.97 -11.47 14.33
C ALA A 451 20.94 -10.35 14.69
N ILE A 452 21.47 -9.63 13.69
CA ILE A 452 22.44 -8.55 13.95
C ILE A 452 21.76 -7.29 14.48
N VAL A 453 20.54 -6.98 14.06
CA VAL A 453 19.75 -5.86 14.63
C VAL A 453 19.55 -6.07 16.13
N ASN A 454 19.24 -7.28 16.56
CA ASN A 454 19.06 -7.61 17.98
C ASN A 454 20.37 -7.56 18.77
N THR A 455 21.51 -7.85 18.15
CA THR A 455 22.81 -7.94 18.82
C THR A 455 23.52 -6.59 18.91
N TYR A 456 23.49 -5.79 17.84
CA TYR A 456 24.25 -4.53 17.75
C TYR A 456 23.45 -3.34 18.29
N PRO A 457 24.02 -2.52 19.18
CA PRO A 457 23.31 -1.39 19.80
C PRO A 457 22.96 -0.28 18.79
N ASN A 458 23.72 -0.16 17.72
CA ASN A 458 23.65 0.93 16.73
C ASN A 458 22.97 0.53 15.40
N ILE A 459 22.39 -0.68 15.28
CA ILE A 459 21.63 -1.11 14.09
C ILE A 459 20.13 -1.10 14.41
N TYR A 460 19.33 -0.56 13.49
CA TYR A 460 17.87 -0.47 13.58
C TYR A 460 17.21 -0.96 12.31
N GLN A 461 15.98 -1.48 12.43
CA GLN A 461 15.14 -1.93 11.32
C GLN A 461 14.01 -0.93 11.09
N CYS A 462 13.84 -0.46 9.84
CA CYS A 462 12.70 0.36 9.44
C CYS A 462 11.51 -0.49 9.03
N THR A 463 10.28 0.01 9.25
CA THR A 463 9.05 -0.67 8.83
C THR A 463 8.66 -0.42 7.38
N CYS A 464 9.30 0.51 6.69
CA CYS A 464 8.92 0.94 5.33
C CYS A 464 8.46 -0.23 4.45
N GLU A 465 7.29 -0.09 3.82
CA GLU A 465 6.60 -1.06 2.95
C GLU A 465 6.21 -2.41 3.59
N PRO A 466 5.52 -2.44 4.76
CA PRO A 466 5.06 -3.69 5.36
C PRO A 466 3.78 -4.20 4.66
N LEU A 467 3.90 -4.59 3.38
CA LEU A 467 2.76 -4.87 2.48
C LEU A 467 2.25 -6.31 2.53
N THR A 468 2.99 -7.23 3.16
CA THR A 468 2.58 -8.63 3.29
C THR A 468 1.65 -8.86 4.49
N PRO A 469 0.79 -9.87 4.46
CA PRO A 469 -0.11 -10.16 5.58
C PRO A 469 0.64 -10.33 6.88
N ARG A 470 0.16 -9.69 7.95
CA ARG A 470 0.76 -9.78 9.30
C ARG A 470 2.26 -9.46 9.36
N SER A 471 2.72 -8.59 8.48
CA SER A 471 4.13 -8.20 8.41
C SER A 471 4.64 -7.60 9.72
N MET A 472 3.82 -6.82 10.43
CA MET A 472 4.23 -6.22 11.70
C MET A 472 4.36 -7.25 12.82
N GLU A 473 3.46 -8.24 12.87
CA GLU A 473 3.56 -9.36 13.81
C GLU A 473 4.81 -10.20 13.55
N ALA A 474 5.11 -10.47 12.28
CA ALA A 474 6.32 -11.20 11.89
C ALA A 474 7.59 -10.42 12.24
N LEU A 475 7.59 -9.11 12.01
CA LEU A 475 8.74 -8.26 12.33
C LEU A 475 9.01 -8.21 13.83
N VAL A 476 7.98 -7.99 14.66
CA VAL A 476 8.11 -7.92 16.12
C VAL A 476 8.48 -9.29 16.74
N THR A 477 8.12 -10.39 16.06
CA THR A 477 8.56 -11.74 16.48
C THR A 477 10.06 -11.95 16.21
N ALA A 478 10.58 -11.39 15.12
CA ALA A 478 11.97 -11.58 14.70
C ALA A 478 12.94 -10.54 15.29
N VAL A 479 12.49 -9.30 15.45
CA VAL A 479 13.28 -8.14 15.86
C VAL A 479 12.71 -7.57 17.16
N ASP A 480 13.60 -7.25 18.11
CA ASP A 480 13.23 -6.53 19.34
C ASP A 480 12.45 -5.25 19.00
N PRO A 481 11.23 -5.07 19.51
CA PRO A 481 10.43 -3.87 19.23
C PRO A 481 11.14 -2.54 19.53
N ARG A 482 12.14 -2.55 20.42
CA ARG A 482 12.99 -1.39 20.75
C ARG A 482 13.97 -1.01 19.65
N LYS A 483 14.12 -1.84 18.63
CA LYS A 483 15.02 -1.69 17.48
C LYS A 483 14.28 -1.38 16.18
N ILE A 484 12.96 -1.29 16.22
CA ILE A 484 12.12 -1.04 15.04
C ILE A 484 11.74 0.45 14.98
N LEU A 485 11.92 1.06 13.82
CA LEU A 485 11.58 2.45 13.52
C LEU A 485 10.46 2.51 12.50
N PHE A 486 9.48 3.38 12.71
CA PHE A 486 8.47 3.68 11.70
C PHE A 486 9.09 4.40 10.51
N GLY A 487 8.74 3.98 9.31
CA GLY A 487 9.03 4.67 8.06
C GLY A 487 7.85 4.56 7.11
N SER A 488 7.44 5.67 6.52
CA SER A 488 6.26 5.76 5.66
C SER A 488 6.56 5.63 4.18
N ASP A 489 7.77 6.00 3.77
CA ASP A 489 8.16 6.18 2.38
C ASP A 489 7.41 7.33 1.65
N VAL A 490 6.77 8.25 2.39
CA VAL A 490 6.21 9.47 1.80
C VAL A 490 7.35 10.25 1.11
N THR A 491 7.24 10.74 -0.07
CA THR A 491 6.18 10.93 -1.05
C THR A 491 6.09 9.79 -2.10
N ASP A 492 6.85 8.73 -1.92
CA ASP A 492 6.72 7.55 -2.78
C ASP A 492 5.39 6.85 -2.50
N LEU A 493 5.07 6.62 -1.24
CA LEU A 493 3.83 6.03 -0.77
C LEU A 493 2.99 7.03 0.05
N PRO A 494 1.69 6.79 0.22
CA PRO A 494 0.88 7.57 1.16
C PRO A 494 1.34 7.34 2.61
N LEU A 495 1.51 8.40 3.38
CA LEU A 495 1.88 8.31 4.80
C LEU A 495 0.92 7.41 5.62
N PRO A 496 -0.41 7.46 5.42
CA PRO A 496 -1.34 6.55 6.08
C PRO A 496 -1.10 5.06 5.75
N LEU A 497 -0.60 4.74 4.55
CA LEU A 497 -0.29 3.35 4.17
C LEU A 497 0.79 2.74 5.06
N GLY A 498 1.81 3.51 5.43
CA GLY A 498 2.86 3.08 6.36
C GLY A 498 2.40 2.99 7.81
N MET A 499 1.48 3.89 8.24
CA MET A 499 0.97 3.92 9.62
C MET A 499 -0.03 2.80 9.91
N GLY A 500 -0.92 2.50 8.95
CA GLY A 500 -2.03 1.56 9.12
C GLY A 500 -1.62 0.18 9.62
N PRO A 501 -0.59 -0.47 9.06
CA PRO A 501 -0.11 -1.75 9.52
C PRO A 501 0.25 -1.76 11.01
N ILE A 502 0.90 -0.71 11.52
CA ILE A 502 1.30 -0.60 12.93
C ILE A 502 0.07 -0.40 13.81
N LEU A 503 -0.84 0.53 13.44
CA LEU A 503 -2.04 0.85 14.20
C LEU A 503 -2.94 -0.38 14.39
N HIS A 504 -3.07 -1.21 13.36
CA HIS A 504 -3.94 -2.38 13.34
C HIS A 504 -3.25 -3.70 13.75
N ALA A 505 -1.93 -3.74 13.89
CA ALA A 505 -1.17 -4.95 14.25
C ALA A 505 -1.67 -5.62 15.53
N ARG A 506 -1.50 -6.95 15.62
CA ARG A 506 -1.76 -7.78 16.82
C ARG A 506 -0.54 -7.82 17.72
N ILE A 507 -0.05 -6.64 18.13
CA ILE A 507 1.10 -6.46 19.01
C ILE A 507 0.71 -5.59 20.20
N PRO A 508 1.48 -5.61 21.30
CA PRO A 508 1.24 -4.76 22.47
C PRO A 508 1.19 -3.29 22.11
N GLU A 509 0.34 -2.53 22.78
CA GLU A 509 0.15 -1.09 22.56
C GLU A 509 1.45 -0.31 22.79
N ASP A 510 2.23 -0.67 23.80
CA ASP A 510 3.52 -0.04 24.09
C ASP A 510 4.52 -0.26 22.95
N ASP A 511 4.50 -1.42 22.29
CA ASP A 511 5.37 -1.69 21.18
C ASP A 511 4.96 -0.87 19.94
N LYS A 512 3.65 -0.67 19.71
CA LYS A 512 3.19 0.27 18.68
C LYS A 512 3.72 1.68 18.90
N LYS A 513 3.63 2.19 20.14
CA LYS A 513 4.14 3.51 20.50
C LYS A 513 5.66 3.61 20.34
N ARG A 514 6.40 2.56 20.73
CA ARG A 514 7.85 2.49 20.50
C ARG A 514 8.18 2.59 19.02
N ILE A 515 7.54 1.77 18.20
CA ILE A 515 7.77 1.70 16.76
C ILE A 515 7.38 3.01 16.09
N LEU A 516 6.20 3.58 16.40
CA LEU A 516 5.72 4.81 15.80
C LEU A 516 6.65 6.01 16.03
N GLY A 517 7.34 6.09 17.19
CA GLY A 517 8.20 7.25 17.39
C GLY A 517 9.18 7.20 18.55
N LEU A 518 8.89 6.52 19.67
CA LEU A 518 9.74 6.56 20.85
C LEU A 518 11.16 6.03 20.60
N ASN A 519 11.33 5.06 19.69
CA ASN A 519 12.64 4.54 19.31
C ASN A 519 13.40 5.58 18.46
N ALA A 520 12.74 6.18 17.47
CA ALA A 520 13.33 7.23 16.63
C ALA A 520 13.68 8.48 17.45
N LEU A 521 12.85 8.84 18.45
CA LEU A 521 13.15 9.91 19.41
C LEU A 521 14.47 9.66 20.16
N LYS A 522 14.72 8.40 20.54
CA LYS A 522 15.97 7.99 21.18
C LYS A 522 17.18 8.17 20.27
N VAL A 523 17.04 7.80 19.01
CA VAL A 523 18.06 8.02 17.99
C VAL A 523 18.33 9.52 17.80
N LEU A 524 17.29 10.33 17.62
CA LEU A 524 17.43 11.78 17.42
C LEU A 524 17.99 12.50 18.66
N ARG A 525 17.69 12.03 19.88
CA ARG A 525 18.30 12.55 21.12
C ARG A 525 19.82 12.36 21.14
N ARG A 526 20.29 11.19 20.70
CA ARG A 526 21.74 10.91 20.60
C ARG A 526 22.45 11.88 19.64
N LEU A 527 21.74 12.34 18.61
CA LEU A 527 22.22 13.31 17.61
C LEU A 527 22.02 14.78 18.01
N GLY A 528 21.36 15.06 19.14
CA GLY A 528 20.97 16.42 19.52
C GLY A 528 19.86 17.03 18.64
N LEU A 529 19.10 16.21 17.93
CA LEU A 529 18.08 16.62 16.94
C LEU A 529 16.64 16.30 17.38
N ALA A 530 16.44 15.86 18.63
CA ALA A 530 15.12 15.47 19.12
C ALA A 530 14.14 16.66 19.12
N PRO A 531 12.89 16.48 18.64
CA PRO A 531 11.85 17.49 18.80
C PRO A 531 11.53 17.70 20.29
N ALA A 532 11.06 18.90 20.64
CA ALA A 532 10.49 19.12 21.96
C ALA A 532 9.25 18.24 22.13
N VAL A 533 9.24 17.43 23.17
CA VAL A 533 8.09 16.59 23.53
C VAL A 533 7.75 16.98 24.96
N ASP A 534 6.54 17.45 25.18
CA ASP A 534 6.03 17.67 26.54
C ASP A 534 6.06 16.31 27.27
N LYS A 535 6.56 16.34 28.52
CA LYS A 535 6.76 15.14 29.35
C LYS A 535 5.43 14.54 29.77
#